data_0d732a0b3568b7e07438bd8d9a523975
#
_entry.id   0d732a0b3568b7e07438bd8d9a523975
#
_cell.length_a   1.000
_cell.length_b   1.000
_cell.length_c   1.000
_cell.angle_alpha   90.00
_cell.angle_beta   90.00
_cell.angle_gamma   90.00
#
_symmetry.space_group_name_H-M   'P 1'
#
loop_
_entity.id
_entity.type
_entity.pdbx_description
1 polymer ?
#
loop_
_entity_poly.entity_id
_entity_poly.type
_entity_poly.pdbx_seq_one_letter_code
_entity_poly.pdbx_strand_id
1 'polypeptide(L)'
;MSQETDDQNTDATAEADAHREAHDGEDPSANVATWLHETHAATLSTLAVKPGIKGFPIGSIVPFALDEIGRPFVLVASIAAHTRNLDADPRASLFISDPEAKGDPQSSWRASLLGEMRHVAVEGEDVDLPEEHIDRVTAE
;
A
#
# COMPACT_ATOMS: atom_id res chain seq x y z
N MET A 1 -27.03 -42.83 1.66
CA MET A 1 -26.31 -42.07 0.64
C MET A 1 -25.99 -40.68 1.23
N SER A 2 -25.06 -40.62 2.19
CA SER A 2 -24.66 -39.34 2.84
C SER A 2 -23.35 -39.56 3.59
N GLN A 3 -22.22 -39.67 2.89
CA GLN A 3 -20.89 -39.79 3.50
C GLN A 3 -19.75 -39.19 2.68
N GLU A 4 -20.03 -38.30 1.68
CA GLU A 4 -18.98 -37.76 0.81
C GLU A 4 -18.65 -36.27 1.05
N THR A 5 -19.25 -35.62 2.04
CA THR A 5 -19.06 -34.16 2.28
C THR A 5 -18.11 -33.83 3.43
N ASP A 6 -17.63 -34.81 4.19
CA ASP A 6 -16.82 -34.56 5.39
C ASP A 6 -15.29 -34.58 5.12
N ASP A 7 -14.84 -35.26 4.06
CA ASP A 7 -13.42 -35.41 3.74
C ASP A 7 -12.78 -34.15 3.07
N GLN A 8 -13.57 -33.34 2.37
CA GLN A 8 -13.03 -32.14 1.69
C GLN A 8 -12.78 -30.95 2.63
N ASN A 9 -13.47 -30.93 3.78
CA ASN A 9 -13.28 -29.83 4.74
C ASN A 9 -12.08 -30.03 5.66
N THR A 10 -11.62 -31.28 5.83
CA THR A 10 -10.43 -31.61 6.65
C THR A 10 -9.13 -31.29 5.92
N ASP A 11 -9.11 -31.42 4.60
CA ASP A 11 -7.91 -31.17 3.78
C ASP A 11 -7.62 -29.65 3.67
N ALA A 12 -8.66 -28.83 3.50
CA ALA A 12 -8.52 -27.38 3.42
C ALA A 12 -8.08 -26.74 4.76
N THR A 13 -8.47 -27.32 5.89
CA THR A 13 -8.01 -26.88 7.22
C THR A 13 -6.57 -27.30 7.50
N ALA A 14 -6.15 -28.48 7.06
CA ALA A 14 -4.78 -28.96 7.21
C ALA A 14 -3.79 -28.17 6.34
N GLU A 15 -4.19 -27.80 5.11
CA GLU A 15 -3.38 -26.93 4.24
C GLU A 15 -3.29 -25.48 4.78
N ALA A 16 -4.36 -24.95 5.36
CA ALA A 16 -4.37 -23.63 5.99
C ALA A 16 -3.49 -23.59 7.26
N ASP A 17 -3.51 -24.65 8.06
CA ASP A 17 -2.67 -24.75 9.26
C ASP A 17 -1.20 -24.99 8.90
N ALA A 18 -0.89 -25.79 7.88
CA ALA A 18 0.47 -25.97 7.38
C ALA A 18 1.05 -24.66 6.78
N HIS A 19 0.21 -23.85 6.14
CA HIS A 19 0.60 -22.53 5.63
C HIS A 19 0.85 -21.52 6.76
N ARG A 20 0.15 -21.65 7.86
CA ARG A 20 0.31 -20.83 9.05
C ARG A 20 1.59 -21.19 9.82
N GLU A 21 1.90 -22.48 9.96
CA GLU A 21 3.12 -22.96 10.62
C GLU A 21 4.40 -22.64 9.82
N ALA A 22 4.33 -22.56 8.49
CA ALA A 22 5.46 -22.21 7.64
C ALA A 22 5.88 -20.74 7.78
N HIS A 23 5.01 -19.85 8.28
CA HIS A 23 5.29 -18.43 8.50
C HIS A 23 5.59 -18.05 9.96
N ASP A 24 5.50 -19.00 10.88
CA ASP A 24 5.66 -18.74 12.33
C ASP A 24 7.12 -18.47 12.78
N GLY A 25 8.08 -18.46 11.84
CA GLY A 25 9.50 -18.25 12.13
C GLY A 25 10.14 -17.03 11.42
N GLU A 26 9.47 -16.41 10.47
CA GLU A 26 10.00 -15.24 9.75
C GLU A 26 9.36 -13.96 10.29
N ASP A 27 10.18 -12.96 10.58
CA ASP A 27 9.71 -11.62 10.97
C ASP A 27 8.90 -11.02 9.79
N PRO A 28 7.58 -10.83 9.92
CA PRO A 28 6.75 -10.29 8.84
C PRO A 28 7.23 -8.92 8.35
N SER A 29 7.92 -8.16 9.20
CA SER A 29 8.45 -6.83 8.84
C SER A 29 9.61 -6.93 7.85
N ALA A 30 10.44 -7.97 7.93
CA ALA A 30 11.51 -8.20 6.97
C ALA A 30 10.98 -8.52 5.56
N ASN A 31 9.90 -9.27 5.48
CA ASN A 31 9.22 -9.58 4.22
C ASN A 31 8.62 -8.32 3.60
N VAL A 32 7.98 -7.46 4.39
CA VAL A 32 7.42 -6.18 3.90
C VAL A 32 8.51 -5.27 3.35
N ALA A 33 9.67 -5.19 4.00
CA ALA A 33 10.80 -4.41 3.50
C ALA A 33 11.27 -4.92 2.12
N THR A 34 11.38 -6.24 1.94
CA THR A 34 11.73 -6.86 0.66
C THR A 34 10.70 -6.53 -0.42
N TRP A 35 9.41 -6.70 -0.11
CA TRP A 35 8.33 -6.42 -1.06
C TRP A 35 8.27 -4.95 -1.49
N LEU A 36 8.57 -4.02 -0.57
CA LEU A 36 8.67 -2.60 -0.90
C LEU A 36 9.81 -2.31 -1.88
N HIS A 37 10.94 -3.02 -1.78
CA HIS A 37 12.04 -2.88 -2.71
C HIS A 37 11.76 -3.49 -4.09
N GLU A 38 10.96 -4.53 -4.16
CA GLU A 38 10.60 -5.24 -5.40
C GLU A 38 9.43 -4.60 -6.13
N THR A 39 8.66 -3.75 -5.45
CA THR A 39 7.44 -3.12 -5.99
C THR A 39 7.70 -1.66 -6.34
N HIS A 40 7.18 -1.20 -7.48
CA HIS A 40 7.38 0.18 -7.95
C HIS A 40 6.08 1.00 -8.00
N ALA A 41 4.95 0.38 -7.73
CA ALA A 41 3.64 1.02 -7.71
C ALA A 41 2.79 0.48 -6.56
N ALA A 42 1.97 1.35 -6.02
CA ALA A 42 1.08 1.02 -4.91
C ALA A 42 -0.29 1.66 -5.11
N THR A 43 -1.29 1.18 -4.39
CA THR A 43 -2.56 1.87 -4.25
C THR A 43 -2.50 2.77 -3.03
N LEU A 44 -2.47 4.08 -3.26
CA LEU A 44 -2.59 5.10 -2.22
C LEU A 44 -4.07 5.37 -1.96
N SER A 45 -4.54 5.06 -0.77
CA SER A 45 -5.91 5.35 -0.33
C SER A 45 -5.93 6.58 0.57
N THR A 46 -6.79 7.55 0.23
CA THR A 46 -6.94 8.84 0.92
C THR A 46 -8.41 9.13 1.18
N LEU A 47 -8.72 10.02 2.12
CA LEU A 47 -10.10 10.39 2.45
C LEU A 47 -10.58 11.54 1.57
N ALA A 48 -11.63 11.31 0.79
CA ALA A 48 -12.17 12.27 -0.16
C ALA A 48 -12.64 13.56 0.50
N VAL A 49 -12.27 14.71 -0.08
CA VAL A 49 -12.79 16.04 0.31
C VAL A 49 -13.87 16.57 -0.62
N LYS A 50 -14.02 15.93 -1.79
CA LYS A 50 -15.01 16.36 -2.79
C LYS A 50 -16.44 16.28 -2.24
N PRO A 51 -17.26 17.31 -2.40
CA PRO A 51 -18.68 17.28 -2.03
C PRO A 51 -19.40 16.07 -2.64
N GLY A 52 -20.29 15.46 -1.87
CA GLY A 52 -21.06 14.27 -2.28
C GLY A 52 -20.36 12.93 -1.97
N ILE A 53 -19.04 12.94 -1.83
CA ILE A 53 -18.26 11.74 -1.46
C ILE A 53 -17.28 12.01 -0.32
N LYS A 54 -17.44 13.12 0.39
CA LYS A 54 -16.57 13.51 1.49
C LYS A 54 -16.48 12.41 2.56
N GLY A 55 -15.25 12.08 2.94
CA GLY A 55 -14.95 11.07 3.95
C GLY A 55 -14.91 9.62 3.43
N PHE A 56 -15.29 9.38 2.18
CA PHE A 56 -15.10 8.05 1.59
C PHE A 56 -13.62 7.82 1.24
N PRO A 57 -13.09 6.61 1.49
CA PRO A 57 -11.75 6.25 1.03
C PRO A 57 -11.72 6.14 -0.48
N ILE A 58 -10.70 6.73 -1.11
CA ILE A 58 -10.46 6.66 -2.55
C ILE A 58 -9.06 6.16 -2.79
N GLY A 59 -8.93 5.07 -3.57
CA GLY A 59 -7.66 4.53 -4.03
C GLY A 59 -7.17 5.22 -5.30
N SER A 60 -5.88 5.44 -5.38
CA SER A 60 -5.16 5.92 -6.57
C SER A 60 -3.92 5.07 -6.76
N ILE A 61 -3.63 4.65 -7.99
CA ILE A 61 -2.35 4.01 -8.27
C ILE A 61 -1.29 5.11 -8.36
N VAL A 62 -0.22 4.94 -7.59
CA VAL A 62 0.90 5.86 -7.53
C VAL A 62 2.22 5.11 -7.66
N PRO A 63 3.20 5.64 -8.41
CA PRO A 63 4.57 5.18 -8.28
C PRO A 63 5.13 5.64 -6.94
N PHE A 64 6.00 4.83 -6.35
CA PHE A 64 6.70 5.20 -5.13
C PHE A 64 8.17 4.79 -5.20
N ALA A 65 8.97 5.39 -4.36
CA ALA A 65 10.35 5.01 -4.11
C ALA A 65 10.59 4.95 -2.59
N LEU A 66 11.73 4.41 -2.19
CA LEU A 66 12.13 4.38 -0.79
C LEU A 66 13.25 5.39 -0.54
N ASP A 67 13.24 6.01 0.62
CA ASP A 67 14.37 6.80 1.09
C ASP A 67 15.50 5.90 1.65
N GLU A 68 16.57 6.52 2.12
CA GLU A 68 17.77 5.84 2.64
C GLU A 68 17.52 4.92 3.84
N ILE A 69 16.42 5.15 4.55
CA ILE A 69 16.02 4.34 5.72
C ILE A 69 14.80 3.45 5.44
N GLY A 70 14.40 3.33 4.16
CA GLY A 70 13.35 2.41 3.72
C GLY A 70 11.93 2.94 3.84
N ARG A 71 11.72 4.25 4.08
CA ARG A 71 10.37 4.84 4.11
C ARG A 71 9.88 5.10 2.69
N PRO A 72 8.63 4.73 2.36
CA PRO A 72 8.08 5.03 1.06
C PRO A 72 7.77 6.52 0.90
N PHE A 73 8.09 7.06 -0.27
CA PHE A 73 7.66 8.39 -0.68
C PHE A 73 7.07 8.35 -2.08
N VAL A 74 6.08 9.19 -2.33
CA VAL A 74 5.38 9.31 -3.61
C VAL A 74 5.54 10.72 -4.18
N LEU A 75 5.67 10.80 -5.49
CA LEU A 75 5.60 12.07 -6.19
C LEU A 75 4.13 12.31 -6.58
N VAL A 76 3.56 13.39 -6.09
CA VAL A 76 2.16 13.72 -6.32
C VAL A 76 2.04 15.07 -7.04
N ALA A 77 1.10 15.14 -7.99
CA ALA A 77 0.78 16.41 -8.67
C ALA A 77 -0.24 17.18 -7.83
N SER A 78 -0.05 18.49 -7.69
CA SER A 78 -0.95 19.38 -6.92
C SER A 78 -2.40 19.34 -7.39
N ILE A 79 -2.62 19.15 -8.68
CA ILE A 79 -3.97 19.06 -9.26
C ILE A 79 -4.66 17.72 -8.98
N ALA A 80 -3.94 16.73 -8.49
CA ALA A 80 -4.49 15.41 -8.24
C ALA A 80 -5.49 15.41 -7.07
N ALA A 81 -6.45 14.50 -7.13
CA ALA A 81 -7.46 14.39 -6.07
C ALA A 81 -6.85 13.94 -4.75
N HIS A 82 -5.91 13.00 -4.81
CA HIS A 82 -5.23 12.49 -3.62
C HIS A 82 -4.40 13.59 -2.92
N THR A 83 -3.77 14.51 -3.64
CA THR A 83 -3.05 15.63 -3.05
C THR A 83 -3.99 16.52 -2.23
N ARG A 84 -5.10 16.97 -2.82
CA ARG A 84 -6.10 17.77 -2.09
C ARG A 84 -6.72 17.01 -0.90
N ASN A 85 -6.85 15.71 -0.99
CA ASN A 85 -7.32 14.89 0.10
C ASN A 85 -6.31 14.88 1.26
N LEU A 86 -5.02 14.67 0.96
CA LEU A 86 -3.93 14.65 1.93
C LEU A 86 -3.71 16.00 2.60
N ASP A 87 -3.84 17.11 1.87
CA ASP A 87 -3.77 18.46 2.42
C ASP A 87 -4.83 18.71 3.50
N ALA A 88 -5.99 18.07 3.36
CA ALA A 88 -7.09 18.20 4.31
C ALA A 88 -7.08 17.16 5.43
N ASP A 89 -6.59 15.96 5.13
CA ASP A 89 -6.47 14.86 6.09
C ASP A 89 -5.27 13.99 5.68
N PRO A 90 -4.17 14.03 6.43
CA PRO A 90 -2.93 13.35 6.07
C PRO A 90 -2.98 11.84 6.22
N ARG A 91 -4.03 11.29 6.84
CA ARG A 91 -4.16 9.84 7.03
C ARG A 91 -4.32 9.13 5.71
N ALA A 92 -3.50 8.11 5.51
CA ALA A 92 -3.48 7.33 4.28
C ALA A 92 -3.15 5.87 4.52
N SER A 93 -3.44 5.08 3.53
CA SER A 93 -2.97 3.70 3.41
C SER A 93 -2.24 3.54 2.08
N LEU A 94 -1.05 2.99 2.13
CA LEU A 94 -0.31 2.55 0.94
C LEU A 94 -0.42 1.02 0.87
N PHE A 95 -1.11 0.51 -0.13
CA PHE A 95 -1.31 -0.92 -0.33
C PHE A 95 -0.44 -1.42 -1.47
N ILE A 96 0.36 -2.44 -1.19
CA ILE A 96 1.16 -3.17 -2.16
C ILE A 96 0.71 -4.62 -2.22
N SER A 97 0.90 -5.26 -3.35
CA SER A 97 0.61 -6.67 -3.54
C SER A 97 1.58 -7.26 -4.56
N ASP A 98 1.67 -8.56 -4.57
CA ASP A 98 2.50 -9.31 -5.51
C ASP A 98 2.15 -8.95 -6.97
N PRO A 99 3.06 -8.32 -7.73
CA PRO A 99 2.83 -7.98 -9.13
C PRO A 99 2.78 -9.20 -10.04
N GLU A 100 3.31 -10.33 -9.61
CA GLU A 100 3.34 -11.59 -10.36
C GLU A 100 2.19 -12.54 -9.98
N ALA A 101 1.29 -12.10 -9.10
CA ALA A 101 0.16 -12.91 -8.62
C ALA A 101 -0.68 -13.46 -9.79
N LYS A 102 -0.90 -14.78 -9.78
CA LYS A 102 -1.74 -15.48 -10.75
C LYS A 102 -2.75 -16.35 -10.00
N GLY A 103 -3.96 -16.40 -10.53
CA GLY A 103 -5.02 -17.22 -9.95
C GLY A 103 -5.73 -16.53 -8.79
N ASP A 104 -5.79 -17.16 -7.63
CA ASP A 104 -6.46 -16.59 -6.44
C ASP A 104 -5.62 -15.45 -5.85
N PRO A 105 -6.11 -14.20 -5.86
CA PRO A 105 -5.38 -13.07 -5.30
C PRO A 105 -5.20 -13.17 -3.77
N GLN A 106 -5.95 -14.03 -3.08
CA GLN A 106 -5.81 -14.24 -1.65
C GLN A 106 -4.62 -15.14 -1.28
N SER A 107 -4.12 -15.93 -2.24
CA SER A 107 -2.95 -16.79 -2.05
C SER A 107 -1.62 -16.05 -2.19
N SER A 108 -1.61 -14.80 -2.67
CA SER A 108 -0.39 -14.03 -2.87
C SER A 108 -0.16 -13.04 -1.73
N TRP A 109 1.10 -12.67 -1.52
CA TRP A 109 1.45 -11.71 -0.50
C TRP A 109 0.88 -10.31 -0.80
N ARG A 110 0.58 -9.59 0.24
CA ARG A 110 0.13 -8.20 0.22
C ARG A 110 0.43 -7.53 1.54
N ALA A 111 0.60 -6.22 1.50
CA ALA A 111 0.79 -5.42 2.71
C ALA A 111 0.07 -4.09 2.61
N SER A 112 -0.40 -3.60 3.74
CA SER A 112 -0.95 -2.25 3.90
C SER A 112 -0.10 -1.50 4.91
N LEU A 113 0.50 -0.40 4.47
CA LEU A 113 1.17 0.54 5.36
C LEU A 113 0.16 1.65 5.71
N LEU A 114 -0.08 1.81 7.00
CA LEU A 114 -1.01 2.81 7.51
C LEU A 114 -0.22 3.92 8.20
N GLY A 115 -0.54 5.18 7.92
CA GLY A 115 0.15 6.29 8.56
C GLY A 115 -0.39 7.65 8.11
N GLU A 116 0.38 8.67 8.46
CA GLU A 116 0.17 10.04 8.01
C GLU A 116 1.21 10.39 6.96
N MET A 117 0.75 10.98 5.87
CA MET A 117 1.61 11.47 4.80
C MET A 117 2.01 12.91 5.08
N ARG A 118 3.30 13.21 4.90
CA ARG A 118 3.85 14.56 5.11
C ARG A 118 4.51 15.06 3.85
N HIS A 119 4.38 16.35 3.61
CA HIS A 119 5.13 17.01 2.55
C HIS A 119 6.62 17.05 2.90
N VAL A 120 7.44 16.64 1.94
CA VAL A 120 8.89 16.71 2.06
C VAL A 120 9.39 17.63 0.98
N ALA A 121 9.98 18.77 1.38
CA ALA A 121 10.62 19.69 0.46
C ALA A 121 11.84 19.02 -0.19
N VAL A 122 11.97 19.17 -1.48
CA VAL A 122 13.19 18.76 -2.21
C VAL A 122 14.22 19.87 -2.02
N GLU A 123 15.18 19.69 -1.13
CA GLU A 123 16.32 20.61 -1.07
C GLU A 123 17.22 20.40 -2.28
N GLY A 124 17.45 21.46 -3.06
CA GLY A 124 18.61 21.56 -3.93
C GLY A 124 18.42 21.36 -5.42
N GLU A 125 17.22 21.43 -5.98
CA GLU A 125 17.06 21.68 -7.42
C GLU A 125 16.35 23.03 -7.62
N ASP A 126 17.06 23.97 -8.26
CA ASP A 126 16.45 25.07 -9.02
C ASP A 126 15.66 24.47 -10.20
N VAL A 127 14.63 23.71 -9.90
CA VAL A 127 13.60 23.42 -10.86
C VAL A 127 12.71 24.66 -10.84
N ASP A 128 12.76 25.42 -11.89
CA ASP A 128 11.88 26.56 -12.17
C ASP A 128 10.44 26.04 -12.39
N LEU A 129 9.94 25.36 -11.37
CA LEU A 129 8.55 24.97 -11.23
C LEU A 129 7.91 26.02 -10.32
N PRO A 130 6.72 26.51 -10.65
CA PRO A 130 6.02 27.46 -9.80
C PRO A 130 6.03 26.92 -8.38
N GLU A 131 6.41 27.76 -7.41
CA GLU A 131 6.71 27.45 -5.99
C GLU A 131 5.62 26.67 -5.22
N GLU A 132 4.60 26.22 -5.88
CA GLU A 132 3.42 25.67 -5.25
C GLU A 132 3.32 24.14 -5.33
N HIS A 133 4.17 23.36 -6.08
CA HIS A 133 3.53 22.14 -6.58
C HIS A 133 4.36 20.86 -6.79
N ILE A 134 5.54 20.69 -6.19
CA ILE A 134 6.15 19.36 -6.09
C ILE A 134 6.40 19.01 -4.63
N ASP A 135 5.40 18.39 -4.05
CA ASP A 135 5.50 17.90 -2.70
C ASP A 135 5.78 16.40 -2.74
N ARG A 136 6.88 15.98 -2.15
CA ARG A 136 7.09 14.59 -1.81
C ARG A 136 6.30 14.31 -0.56
N VAL A 137 5.46 13.30 -0.61
CA VAL A 137 4.71 12.86 0.56
C VAL A 137 5.37 11.58 1.07
N THR A 138 5.78 11.60 2.33
CA THR A 138 6.39 10.44 3.00
C THR A 138 5.38 9.82 3.96
N ALA A 139 5.25 8.50 3.94
CA ALA A 139 4.53 7.77 4.98
C ALA A 139 5.46 7.55 6.18
N GLU A 140 4.97 7.82 7.39
CA GLU A 140 5.59 7.45 8.67
C GLU A 140 4.94 6.22 9.27
#